data_742f34f74612c226634a0fab45135292
#
_entry.id   742f34f74612c226634a0fab45135292
#
_cell.length_a   1.000
_cell.length_b   1.000
_cell.length_c   1.000
_cell.angle_alpha   90.00
_cell.angle_beta   90.00
_cell.angle_gamma   90.00
#
_symmetry.space_group_name_H-M   'P 1'
#
loop_
_entity.id
_entity.type
_entity.pdbx_description
1 polymer ?
#
loop_
_entity_poly.entity_id
_entity_poly.type
_entity_poly.pdbx_seq_one_letter_code
_entity_poly.pdbx_strand_id
1 'polypeptide(L)'
;MTGIEKLSTVRGFLLDMDGTFYLGDRLLEGALRFIGLLREQKKGFLFLTNNSSKHRRQYAEKISRLGLPLTEELVLTSGEATALYLREQHPGANVFLVGTPSLEDEFRQHGFRLVEQEPQFLVLGFDTTLTYKKLWALCDFVRAGVPYIATHPDFNCPTEKGFMPDVGAMIAFVKAATDREPDLVVGKPNRLIVDAAAVKMNLEVNQLAMIGDRLYTDIALGQSSGIATVLVLSGETKIEDLKDSPFRPDYTFQNLASVADWLESNC
;
A
#
# COMPACT_ATOMS: atom_id res chain seq x y z
N MET A 1 0.26 19.70 19.52
CA MET A 1 1.12 18.66 20.14
C MET A 1 2.45 18.73 19.45
N THR A 2 3.54 18.78 20.20
CA THR A 2 4.89 18.67 19.64
C THR A 2 5.08 17.26 19.08
N GLY A 3 5.95 17.07 18.06
CA GLY A 3 6.16 15.75 17.42
C GLY A 3 6.39 14.61 18.41
N ILE A 4 7.05 14.83 19.55
CA ILE A 4 7.38 13.80 20.55
C ILE A 4 6.12 13.16 21.19
N GLU A 5 5.04 13.91 21.38
CA GLU A 5 3.80 13.41 21.98
C GLU A 5 2.97 12.54 21.01
N LYS A 6 3.18 12.67 19.70
CA LYS A 6 2.33 12.04 18.68
C LYS A 6 2.60 10.53 18.56
N LEU A 7 3.86 10.09 18.58
CA LEU A 7 4.23 8.68 18.39
C LEU A 7 4.00 7.83 19.65
N SER A 8 4.11 8.40 20.85
CA SER A 8 3.86 7.68 22.11
C SER A 8 2.39 7.27 22.26
N THR A 9 1.46 8.05 21.70
CA THR A 9 0.02 7.77 21.76
C THR A 9 -0.48 6.79 20.69
N VAL A 10 0.37 6.42 19.73
CA VAL A 10 0.04 5.49 18.64
C VAL A 10 -0.24 4.10 19.20
N ARG A 11 -1.32 3.49 18.70
CA ARG A 11 -1.74 2.13 19.05
C ARG A 11 -1.55 1.13 17.93
N GLY A 12 -1.41 1.60 16.68
CA GLY A 12 -1.23 0.77 15.51
C GLY A 12 -0.22 1.35 14.53
N PHE A 13 0.67 0.50 14.02
CA PHE A 13 1.70 0.85 13.05
C PHE A 13 1.41 0.26 11.68
N LEU A 14 1.29 1.09 10.68
CA LEU A 14 1.27 0.71 9.28
C LEU A 14 2.72 0.65 8.80
N LEU A 15 3.16 -0.50 8.33
CA LEU A 15 4.55 -0.76 7.95
C LEU A 15 4.65 -0.98 6.46
N ASP A 16 5.41 -0.14 5.75
CA ASP A 16 5.85 -0.52 4.42
C ASP A 16 6.78 -1.74 4.48
N MET A 17 6.96 -2.42 3.36
CA MET A 17 7.69 -3.69 3.33
C MET A 17 9.09 -3.56 2.70
N ASP A 18 9.17 -3.28 1.41
CA ASP A 18 10.45 -3.21 0.70
C ASP A 18 11.18 -1.90 1.04
N GLY A 19 12.41 -1.99 1.55
CA GLY A 19 13.19 -0.83 2.02
C GLY A 19 12.93 -0.44 3.48
N THR A 20 11.86 -0.96 4.09
CA THR A 20 11.48 -0.67 5.48
C THR A 20 11.67 -1.88 6.39
N PHE A 21 11.03 -3.01 6.06
CA PHE A 21 11.08 -4.23 6.86
C PHE A 21 12.06 -5.26 6.32
N TYR A 22 12.11 -5.41 4.99
CA TYR A 22 13.07 -6.25 4.28
C TYR A 22 13.55 -5.56 3.00
N LEU A 23 14.65 -6.07 2.43
CA LEU A 23 15.11 -5.72 1.09
C LEU A 23 15.44 -7.01 0.34
N GLY A 24 14.74 -7.26 -0.79
CA GLY A 24 14.79 -8.55 -1.46
C GLY A 24 14.37 -9.67 -0.51
N ASP A 25 15.24 -10.65 -0.30
CA ASP A 25 15.01 -11.80 0.60
C ASP A 25 15.78 -11.71 1.92
N ARG A 26 16.06 -10.50 2.39
CA ARG A 26 16.77 -10.25 3.65
C ARG A 26 16.04 -9.25 4.52
N LEU A 27 15.83 -9.61 5.80
CA LEU A 27 15.33 -8.66 6.80
C LEU A 27 16.31 -7.50 7.00
N LEU A 28 15.76 -6.32 7.19
CA LEU A 28 16.54 -5.15 7.56
C LEU A 28 16.79 -5.10 9.07
N GLU A 29 17.77 -4.29 9.45
CA GLU A 29 18.21 -4.18 10.84
C GLU A 29 17.06 -3.72 11.76
N GLY A 30 16.86 -4.43 12.86
CA GLY A 30 15.84 -4.14 13.86
C GLY A 30 14.44 -4.65 13.54
N ALA A 31 14.19 -5.21 12.34
CA ALA A 31 12.85 -5.64 11.90
C ALA A 31 12.14 -6.56 12.91
N LEU A 32 12.78 -7.66 13.32
CA LEU A 32 12.18 -8.60 14.27
C LEU A 32 12.08 -8.02 15.68
N ARG A 33 13.09 -7.26 16.12
CA ARG A 33 13.09 -6.61 17.44
C ARG A 33 11.94 -5.62 17.55
N PHE A 34 11.73 -4.80 16.52
CA PHE A 34 10.65 -3.84 16.47
C PHE A 34 9.27 -4.50 16.61
N ILE A 35 9.01 -5.59 15.87
CA ILE A 35 7.76 -6.34 16.01
C ILE A 35 7.63 -6.99 17.39
N GLY A 36 8.72 -7.51 17.94
CA GLY A 36 8.75 -8.03 19.31
C GLY A 36 8.31 -6.98 20.34
N LEU A 37 8.89 -5.78 20.25
CA LEU A 37 8.56 -4.65 21.11
C LEU A 37 7.09 -4.21 20.97
N LEU A 38 6.56 -4.13 19.74
CA LEU A 38 5.14 -3.80 19.55
C LEU A 38 4.23 -4.81 20.25
N ARG A 39 4.55 -6.11 20.17
CA ARG A 39 3.79 -7.17 20.85
C ARG A 39 3.86 -7.04 22.37
N GLU A 40 5.05 -6.76 22.93
CA GLU A 40 5.25 -6.53 24.36
C GLU A 40 4.45 -5.32 24.87
N GLN A 41 4.43 -4.22 24.08
CA GLN A 41 3.67 -3.01 24.39
C GLN A 41 2.17 -3.12 24.01
N LYS A 42 1.72 -4.27 23.52
CA LYS A 42 0.32 -4.50 23.05
C LYS A 42 -0.11 -3.49 21.98
N LYS A 43 0.79 -3.04 21.14
CA LYS A 43 0.52 -2.19 19.98
C LYS A 43 0.31 -3.06 18.75
N GLY A 44 -0.71 -2.70 17.93
CA GLY A 44 -0.99 -3.39 16.67
C GLY A 44 0.02 -3.03 15.58
N PHE A 45 0.14 -3.89 14.58
CA PHE A 45 0.84 -3.58 13.34
C PHE A 45 0.14 -4.22 12.15
N LEU A 46 0.31 -3.59 10.97
CA LEU A 46 -0.22 -4.08 9.70
C LEU A 46 0.80 -3.75 8.60
N PHE A 47 1.22 -4.73 7.83
CA PHE A 47 2.04 -4.51 6.65
C PHE A 47 1.18 -3.94 5.52
N LEU A 48 1.67 -2.86 4.89
CA LEU A 48 0.93 -2.08 3.91
C LEU A 48 1.74 -1.94 2.62
N THR A 49 1.19 -2.43 1.50
CA THR A 49 1.87 -2.32 0.19
C THR A 49 0.95 -1.80 -0.91
N ASN A 50 1.53 -1.00 -1.82
CA ASN A 50 0.86 -0.62 -3.06
C ASN A 50 0.81 -1.76 -4.08
N ASN A 51 1.72 -2.72 -3.99
CA ASN A 51 1.77 -3.78 -4.98
C ASN A 51 0.53 -4.68 -4.92
N SER A 52 -0.31 -4.59 -5.96
CA SER A 52 -1.55 -5.36 -6.12
C SER A 52 -1.40 -6.61 -7.00
N SER A 53 -0.18 -6.92 -7.46
CA SER A 53 0.05 -8.10 -8.34
C SER A 53 0.02 -9.44 -7.61
N LYS A 54 0.10 -9.42 -6.28
CA LYS A 54 0.14 -10.61 -5.42
C LYS A 54 -0.95 -10.56 -4.37
N HIS A 55 -1.45 -11.73 -4.00
CA HIS A 55 -2.36 -11.88 -2.88
C HIS A 55 -1.62 -11.67 -1.53
N ARG A 56 -2.31 -11.11 -0.53
CA ARG A 56 -1.78 -10.91 0.83
C ARG A 56 -1.13 -12.15 1.45
N ARG A 57 -1.65 -13.35 1.15
CA ARG A 57 -1.06 -14.64 1.57
C ARG A 57 0.38 -14.81 1.11
N GLN A 58 0.70 -14.44 -0.14
CA GLN A 58 2.06 -14.58 -0.69
C GLN A 58 3.05 -13.67 0.03
N TYR A 59 2.62 -12.49 0.49
CA TYR A 59 3.43 -11.61 1.33
C TYR A 59 3.61 -12.18 2.74
N ALA A 60 2.54 -12.68 3.36
CA ALA A 60 2.63 -13.33 4.67
C ALA A 60 3.57 -14.54 4.65
N GLU A 61 3.50 -15.39 3.61
CA GLU A 61 4.41 -16.51 3.41
C GLU A 61 5.87 -16.05 3.20
N LYS A 62 6.10 -14.98 2.42
CA LYS A 62 7.44 -14.39 2.24
C LYS A 62 8.00 -13.93 3.58
N ILE A 63 7.25 -13.13 4.34
CA ILE A 63 7.67 -12.60 5.64
C ILE A 63 7.91 -13.75 6.64
N SER A 64 7.08 -14.80 6.60
CA SER A 64 7.26 -15.98 7.46
C SER A 64 8.56 -16.73 7.15
N ARG A 65 8.91 -16.89 5.87
CA ARG A 65 10.21 -17.47 5.46
C ARG A 65 11.40 -16.63 5.90
N LEU A 66 11.23 -15.31 6.02
CA LEU A 66 12.27 -14.40 6.51
C LEU A 66 12.42 -14.42 8.04
N GLY A 67 11.58 -15.17 8.77
CA GLY A 67 11.73 -15.39 10.20
C GLY A 67 10.66 -14.75 11.10
N LEU A 68 9.65 -14.07 10.54
CA LEU A 68 8.50 -13.59 11.28
C LEU A 68 7.26 -14.39 10.91
N PRO A 69 6.84 -15.40 11.72
CA PRO A 69 5.55 -16.08 11.48
C PRO A 69 4.41 -15.07 11.42
N LEU A 70 3.72 -15.04 10.27
CA LEU A 70 2.71 -14.03 9.95
C LEU A 70 1.52 -14.68 9.27
N THR A 71 0.31 -14.24 9.63
CA THR A 71 -0.91 -14.58 8.92
C THR A 71 -1.30 -13.49 7.91
N GLU A 72 -2.10 -13.84 6.93
CA GLU A 72 -2.47 -12.92 5.85
C GLU A 72 -3.34 -11.74 6.33
N GLU A 73 -3.98 -11.85 7.49
CA GLU A 73 -4.75 -10.76 8.11
C GLU A 73 -3.89 -9.57 8.51
N LEU A 74 -2.59 -9.79 8.74
CA LEU A 74 -1.61 -8.74 9.08
C LEU A 74 -0.96 -8.10 7.84
N VAL A 75 -1.53 -8.32 6.67
CA VAL A 75 -1.12 -7.69 5.40
C VAL A 75 -2.33 -7.02 4.76
N LEU A 76 -2.13 -5.81 4.25
CA LEU A 76 -3.09 -5.09 3.43
C LEU A 76 -2.40 -4.64 2.13
N THR A 77 -2.90 -5.11 0.99
CA THR A 77 -2.46 -4.66 -0.32
C THR A 77 -3.39 -3.57 -0.86
N SER A 78 -2.91 -2.75 -1.79
CA SER A 78 -3.80 -1.80 -2.48
C SER A 78 -4.93 -2.50 -3.24
N GLY A 79 -4.70 -3.74 -3.68
CA GLY A 79 -5.75 -4.58 -4.30
C GLY A 79 -6.87 -4.92 -3.32
N GLU A 80 -6.53 -5.44 -2.13
CA GLU A 80 -7.52 -5.71 -1.07
C GLU A 80 -8.23 -4.43 -0.63
N ALA A 81 -7.49 -3.34 -0.42
CA ALA A 81 -8.08 -2.06 -0.04
C ALA A 81 -9.10 -1.55 -1.09
N THR A 82 -8.81 -1.74 -2.38
CA THR A 82 -9.73 -1.40 -3.48
C THR A 82 -10.98 -2.28 -3.45
N ALA A 83 -10.82 -3.58 -3.23
CA ALA A 83 -11.94 -4.49 -3.11
C ALA A 83 -12.82 -4.18 -1.88
N LEU A 84 -12.21 -3.84 -0.73
CA LEU A 84 -12.92 -3.43 0.48
C LEU A 84 -13.74 -2.15 0.24
N TYR A 85 -13.11 -1.12 -0.35
CA TYR A 85 -13.78 0.13 -0.69
C TYR A 85 -14.98 -0.09 -1.61
N LEU A 86 -14.81 -0.83 -2.71
CA LEU A 86 -15.90 -1.12 -3.64
C LEU A 86 -17.00 -1.97 -2.98
N ARG A 87 -16.66 -2.92 -2.13
CA ARG A 87 -17.65 -3.76 -1.44
C ARG A 87 -18.54 -2.95 -0.50
N GLU A 88 -17.99 -1.96 0.17
CA GLU A 88 -18.75 -1.08 1.05
C GLU A 88 -19.77 -0.25 0.28
N GLN A 89 -19.41 0.27 -0.89
CA GLN A 89 -20.24 1.16 -1.68
C GLN A 89 -21.16 0.40 -2.66
N HIS A 90 -20.66 -0.70 -3.24
CA HIS A 90 -21.30 -1.44 -4.35
C HIS A 90 -21.11 -2.95 -4.21
N PRO A 91 -21.71 -3.59 -3.17
CA PRO A 91 -21.53 -5.03 -2.95
C PRO A 91 -22.04 -5.85 -4.13
N GLY A 92 -21.24 -6.81 -4.58
CA GLY A 92 -21.59 -7.75 -5.63
C GLY A 92 -21.60 -7.16 -7.06
N ALA A 93 -21.03 -5.99 -7.26
CA ALA A 93 -20.98 -5.33 -8.57
C ALA A 93 -20.23 -6.17 -9.62
N ASN A 94 -20.58 -5.94 -10.90
CA ASN A 94 -19.86 -6.45 -12.06
C ASN A 94 -18.63 -5.59 -12.32
N VAL A 95 -17.46 -6.20 -12.29
CA VAL A 95 -16.16 -5.51 -12.43
C VAL A 95 -15.41 -6.02 -13.65
N PHE A 96 -14.95 -5.12 -14.51
CA PHE A 96 -13.90 -5.42 -15.47
C PHE A 96 -12.56 -5.14 -14.81
N LEU A 97 -11.77 -6.20 -14.57
CA LEU A 97 -10.51 -6.12 -13.84
C LEU A 97 -9.32 -6.34 -14.77
N VAL A 98 -8.42 -5.38 -14.82
CA VAL A 98 -7.06 -5.55 -15.36
C VAL A 98 -6.13 -5.83 -14.18
N GLY A 99 -5.73 -7.08 -14.04
CA GLY A 99 -4.93 -7.57 -12.93
C GLY A 99 -4.44 -8.98 -13.15
N THR A 100 -3.57 -9.44 -12.24
CA THR A 100 -3.09 -10.82 -12.21
C THR A 100 -4.19 -11.78 -11.73
N PRO A 101 -4.05 -13.10 -11.94
CA PRO A 101 -4.95 -14.07 -11.33
C PRO A 101 -5.08 -13.94 -9.81
N SER A 102 -4.01 -13.54 -9.11
CA SER A 102 -4.05 -13.29 -7.67
C SER A 102 -4.99 -12.14 -7.29
N LEU A 103 -4.98 -11.05 -8.05
CA LEU A 103 -5.89 -9.93 -7.84
C LEU A 103 -7.32 -10.28 -8.22
N GLU A 104 -7.51 -11.08 -9.29
CA GLU A 104 -8.83 -11.58 -9.65
C GLU A 104 -9.45 -12.44 -8.53
N ASP A 105 -8.66 -13.31 -7.92
CA ASP A 105 -9.10 -14.16 -6.80
C ASP A 105 -9.45 -13.31 -5.57
N GLU A 106 -8.69 -12.25 -5.27
CA GLU A 106 -9.00 -11.30 -4.22
C GLU A 106 -10.38 -10.67 -4.43
N PHE A 107 -10.67 -10.18 -5.64
CA PHE A 107 -11.98 -9.58 -5.95
C PHE A 107 -13.12 -10.60 -5.86
N ARG A 108 -12.92 -11.84 -6.35
CA ARG A 108 -13.93 -12.90 -6.21
C ARG A 108 -14.21 -13.25 -4.75
N GLN A 109 -13.17 -13.32 -3.89
CA GLN A 109 -13.33 -13.55 -2.44
C GLN A 109 -14.12 -12.44 -1.75
N HIS A 110 -14.02 -11.20 -2.24
CA HIS A 110 -14.81 -10.07 -1.77
C HIS A 110 -16.23 -10.01 -2.37
N GLY A 111 -16.63 -11.02 -3.18
CA GLY A 111 -17.98 -11.19 -3.70
C GLY A 111 -18.27 -10.47 -5.02
N PHE A 112 -17.25 -9.96 -5.72
CA PHE A 112 -17.43 -9.33 -7.04
C PHE A 112 -17.55 -10.36 -8.16
N ARG A 113 -18.31 -9.99 -9.18
CA ARG A 113 -18.39 -10.74 -10.45
C ARG A 113 -17.43 -10.11 -11.45
N LEU A 114 -16.43 -10.87 -11.86
CA LEU A 114 -15.52 -10.42 -12.91
C LEU A 114 -16.15 -10.71 -14.28
N VAL A 115 -16.29 -9.67 -15.11
CA VAL A 115 -17.01 -9.73 -16.39
C VAL A 115 -16.15 -9.15 -17.53
N GLU A 116 -16.34 -9.68 -18.74
CA GLU A 116 -15.73 -9.13 -19.97
C GLU A 116 -16.68 -8.17 -20.72
N GLN A 117 -17.95 -8.10 -20.32
CA GLN A 117 -18.98 -7.27 -20.95
C GLN A 117 -19.85 -6.60 -19.89
N GLU A 118 -20.36 -5.43 -20.20
CA GLU A 118 -21.27 -4.65 -19.35
C GLU A 118 -20.80 -4.48 -17.90
N PRO A 119 -19.54 -4.05 -17.66
CA PRO A 119 -19.07 -3.79 -16.32
C PRO A 119 -19.74 -2.55 -15.72
N GLN A 120 -19.97 -2.59 -14.41
CA GLN A 120 -20.40 -1.44 -13.63
C GLN A 120 -19.20 -0.60 -13.18
N PHE A 121 -18.05 -1.24 -12.98
CA PHE A 121 -16.79 -0.61 -12.59
C PHE A 121 -15.61 -1.20 -13.34
N LEU A 122 -14.62 -0.35 -13.59
CA LEU A 122 -13.30 -0.75 -14.11
C LEU A 122 -12.30 -0.66 -12.97
N VAL A 123 -11.48 -1.71 -12.82
CA VAL A 123 -10.37 -1.70 -11.87
C VAL A 123 -9.08 -2.00 -12.62
N LEU A 124 -8.12 -1.06 -12.51
CA LEU A 124 -6.76 -1.24 -12.99
C LEU A 124 -5.82 -1.51 -11.83
N GLY A 125 -5.29 -2.72 -11.77
CA GLY A 125 -4.26 -3.14 -10.84
C GLY A 125 -2.94 -3.43 -11.54
N PHE A 126 -1.93 -3.80 -10.76
CA PHE A 126 -0.62 -4.19 -11.27
C PHE A 126 -0.70 -5.56 -11.93
N ASP A 127 -0.81 -5.57 -13.24
CA ASP A 127 -0.96 -6.80 -14.04
C ASP A 127 0.36 -7.19 -14.73
N THR A 128 1.11 -8.09 -14.12
CA THR A 128 2.31 -8.69 -14.73
C THR A 128 2.00 -9.72 -15.82
N THR A 129 0.72 -10.00 -16.06
CA THR A 129 0.21 -10.87 -17.15
C THR A 129 -0.54 -10.07 -18.22
N LEU A 130 -0.31 -8.74 -18.25
CA LEU A 130 -0.98 -7.80 -19.12
C LEU A 130 -0.90 -8.20 -20.59
N THR A 131 -2.06 -8.11 -21.27
CA THR A 131 -2.14 -8.30 -22.70
C THR A 131 -2.67 -7.04 -23.38
N TYR A 132 -2.34 -6.85 -24.65
CA TYR A 132 -2.90 -5.73 -25.43
C TYR A 132 -4.44 -5.78 -25.48
N LYS A 133 -5.04 -6.98 -25.51
CA LYS A 133 -6.50 -7.17 -25.45
C LYS A 133 -7.10 -6.57 -24.18
N LYS A 134 -6.48 -6.80 -23.01
CA LYS A 134 -6.94 -6.22 -21.74
C LYS A 134 -6.90 -4.68 -21.77
N LEU A 135 -5.78 -4.09 -22.23
CA LEU A 135 -5.64 -2.64 -22.33
C LEU A 135 -6.63 -2.04 -23.32
N TRP A 136 -6.85 -2.68 -24.47
CA TRP A 136 -7.82 -2.20 -25.46
C TRP A 136 -9.24 -2.18 -24.89
N ALA A 137 -9.69 -3.30 -24.31
CA ALA A 137 -11.02 -3.37 -23.69
C ALA A 137 -11.18 -2.34 -22.56
N LEU A 138 -10.15 -2.15 -21.70
CA LEU A 138 -10.16 -1.10 -20.69
C LEU A 138 -10.38 0.29 -21.32
N CYS A 139 -9.62 0.64 -22.37
CA CYS A 139 -9.76 1.92 -23.03
C CYS A 139 -11.16 2.12 -23.64
N ASP A 140 -11.76 1.08 -24.20
CA ASP A 140 -13.11 1.18 -24.78
C ASP A 140 -14.16 1.44 -23.69
N PHE A 141 -14.10 0.76 -22.55
CA PHE A 141 -14.99 1.01 -21.41
C PHE A 141 -14.75 2.39 -20.77
N VAL A 142 -13.49 2.82 -20.68
CA VAL A 142 -13.16 4.18 -20.19
C VAL A 142 -13.78 5.24 -21.09
N ARG A 143 -13.70 5.10 -22.43
CA ARG A 143 -14.38 6.01 -23.40
C ARG A 143 -15.89 5.96 -23.28
N ALA A 144 -16.46 4.79 -22.96
CA ALA A 144 -17.89 4.63 -22.72
C ALA A 144 -18.37 5.29 -21.41
N GLY A 145 -17.46 5.84 -20.59
CA GLY A 145 -17.80 6.56 -19.37
C GLY A 145 -18.01 5.67 -18.16
N VAL A 146 -17.62 4.38 -18.20
CA VAL A 146 -17.69 3.49 -17.03
C VAL A 146 -16.76 4.01 -15.93
N PRO A 147 -17.19 4.02 -14.65
CA PRO A 147 -16.36 4.42 -13.52
C PRO A 147 -15.05 3.63 -13.46
N TYR A 148 -13.93 4.35 -13.37
CA TYR A 148 -12.58 3.83 -13.52
C TYR A 148 -11.75 4.05 -12.24
N ILE A 149 -11.32 2.97 -11.61
CA ILE A 149 -10.55 2.96 -10.36
C ILE A 149 -9.18 2.33 -10.61
N ALA A 150 -8.13 2.93 -10.06
CA ALA A 150 -6.79 2.34 -10.02
C ALA A 150 -6.41 1.94 -8.60
N THR A 151 -5.68 0.82 -8.45
CA THR A 151 -5.27 0.34 -7.14
C THR A 151 -4.22 1.22 -6.49
N HIS A 152 -3.32 1.85 -7.27
CA HIS A 152 -2.26 2.76 -6.79
C HIS A 152 -1.62 3.52 -7.96
N PRO A 153 -0.85 4.60 -7.71
CA PRO A 153 -0.34 5.46 -8.76
C PRO A 153 1.14 5.21 -9.13
N ASP A 154 1.82 4.21 -8.53
CA ASP A 154 3.26 4.03 -8.70
C ASP A 154 3.63 3.75 -10.17
N PHE A 155 4.59 4.50 -10.71
CA PHE A 155 5.04 4.34 -12.10
C PHE A 155 5.93 3.12 -12.29
N ASN A 156 6.70 2.76 -11.27
CA ASN A 156 7.68 1.70 -11.34
C ASN A 156 7.68 0.84 -10.08
N CYS A 157 7.79 -0.47 -10.28
CA CYS A 157 8.08 -1.44 -9.23
C CYS A 157 9.57 -1.80 -9.27
N PRO A 158 10.35 -1.62 -8.19
CA PRO A 158 11.74 -2.04 -8.12
C PRO A 158 11.90 -3.55 -8.28
N THR A 159 12.95 -3.96 -8.98
CA THR A 159 13.36 -5.36 -9.14
C THR A 159 14.86 -5.49 -8.90
N GLU A 160 15.37 -6.71 -8.78
CA GLU A 160 16.82 -6.94 -8.62
C GLU A 160 17.66 -6.39 -9.78
N LYS A 161 17.08 -6.23 -10.98
CA LYS A 161 17.79 -5.82 -12.20
C LYS A 161 17.34 -4.46 -12.75
N GLY A 162 16.63 -3.66 -11.95
CA GLY A 162 16.13 -2.36 -12.39
C GLY A 162 14.65 -2.13 -12.01
N PHE A 163 13.88 -1.59 -12.93
CA PHE A 163 12.48 -1.22 -12.67
C PHE A 163 11.54 -1.89 -13.66
N MET A 164 10.40 -2.31 -13.17
CA MET A 164 9.30 -2.84 -13.95
C MET A 164 8.19 -1.78 -14.02
N PRO A 165 7.60 -1.47 -15.21
CA PRO A 165 6.46 -0.58 -15.30
C PRO A 165 5.31 -1.05 -14.41
N ASP A 166 4.72 -0.12 -13.66
CA ASP A 166 3.65 -0.40 -12.71
C ASP A 166 2.35 0.32 -13.10
N VAL A 167 1.35 0.36 -12.24
CA VAL A 167 0.00 0.88 -12.51
C VAL A 167 0.03 2.33 -13.01
N GLY A 168 0.89 3.19 -12.49
CA GLY A 168 1.05 4.56 -12.96
C GLY A 168 1.42 4.68 -14.45
N ALA A 169 2.30 3.77 -14.93
CA ALA A 169 2.62 3.70 -16.36
C ALA A 169 1.42 3.24 -17.21
N MET A 170 0.60 2.32 -16.68
CA MET A 170 -0.63 1.87 -17.33
C MET A 170 -1.70 2.99 -17.34
N ILE A 171 -1.83 3.76 -16.25
CA ILE A 171 -2.68 4.95 -16.17
C ILE A 171 -2.28 5.95 -17.25
N ALA A 172 -0.98 6.23 -17.40
CA ALA A 172 -0.47 7.14 -18.43
C ALA A 172 -0.80 6.64 -19.86
N PHE A 173 -0.71 5.33 -20.10
CA PHE A 173 -1.15 4.73 -21.38
C PHE A 173 -2.65 4.96 -21.64
N VAL A 174 -3.49 4.65 -20.64
CA VAL A 174 -4.95 4.83 -20.75
C VAL A 174 -5.30 6.29 -20.97
N LYS A 175 -4.68 7.21 -20.22
CA LYS A 175 -4.84 8.67 -20.39
C LYS A 175 -4.49 9.12 -21.81
N ALA A 176 -3.34 8.69 -22.34
CA ALA A 176 -2.92 9.03 -23.68
C ALA A 176 -3.89 8.52 -24.76
N ALA A 177 -4.54 7.38 -24.53
CA ALA A 177 -5.49 6.78 -25.47
C ALA A 177 -6.93 7.33 -25.34
N THR A 178 -7.34 7.81 -24.17
CA THR A 178 -8.76 8.10 -23.86
C THR A 178 -9.01 9.52 -23.36
N ASP A 179 -7.94 10.29 -23.07
CA ASP A 179 -7.96 11.59 -22.38
C ASP A 179 -8.61 11.57 -20.98
N ARG A 180 -8.70 10.37 -20.36
CA ARG A 180 -9.24 10.21 -19.00
C ARG A 180 -8.21 9.62 -18.05
N GLU A 181 -8.23 10.10 -16.82
CA GLU A 181 -7.54 9.53 -15.66
C GLU A 181 -8.51 8.67 -14.83
N PRO A 182 -8.02 7.86 -13.89
CA PRO A 182 -8.88 7.20 -12.92
C PRO A 182 -9.75 8.20 -12.15
N ASP A 183 -11.01 7.87 -11.97
CA ASP A 183 -11.91 8.67 -11.12
C ASP A 183 -11.50 8.56 -9.64
N LEU A 184 -10.80 7.46 -9.30
CA LEU A 184 -10.31 7.19 -7.96
C LEU A 184 -9.02 6.36 -8.01
N VAL A 185 -8.09 6.68 -7.10
CA VAL A 185 -6.91 5.87 -6.79
C VAL A 185 -6.95 5.54 -5.30
N VAL A 186 -6.79 4.26 -4.92
CA VAL A 186 -7.00 3.81 -3.52
C VAL A 186 -5.71 3.75 -2.71
N GLY A 187 -4.63 3.22 -3.29
CA GLY A 187 -3.35 3.00 -2.61
C GLY A 187 -2.61 4.26 -2.19
N LYS A 188 -1.50 4.10 -1.48
CA LYS A 188 -0.63 5.21 -1.06
C LYS A 188 -0.27 6.12 -2.25
N PRO A 189 -0.31 7.43 -2.13
CA PRO A 189 -0.46 8.24 -0.92
C PRO A 189 -1.92 8.64 -0.58
N ASN A 190 -2.93 7.93 -1.09
CA ASN A 190 -4.34 8.27 -0.86
C ASN A 190 -4.84 7.72 0.49
N ARG A 191 -5.64 8.53 1.17
CA ARG A 191 -6.18 8.23 2.50
C ARG A 191 -7.02 6.94 2.57
N LEU A 192 -7.68 6.55 1.49
CA LEU A 192 -8.58 5.39 1.47
C LEU A 192 -7.92 4.09 1.95
N ILE A 193 -6.63 3.90 1.67
CA ILE A 193 -5.92 2.71 2.17
C ILE A 193 -5.70 2.77 3.69
N VAL A 194 -5.60 3.97 4.29
CA VAL A 194 -5.53 4.14 5.76
C VAL A 194 -6.88 3.87 6.39
N ASP A 195 -7.97 4.34 5.78
CA ASP A 195 -9.33 4.08 6.27
C ASP A 195 -9.60 2.56 6.27
N ALA A 196 -9.22 1.84 5.19
CA ALA A 196 -9.30 0.38 5.14
C ALA A 196 -8.43 -0.30 6.21
N ALA A 197 -7.22 0.20 6.45
CA ALA A 197 -6.32 -0.31 7.49
C ALA A 197 -6.88 -0.08 8.90
N ALA A 198 -7.46 1.08 9.16
CA ALA A 198 -8.09 1.43 10.44
C ALA A 198 -9.25 0.46 10.77
N VAL A 199 -10.13 0.20 9.80
CA VAL A 199 -11.20 -0.79 9.92
C VAL A 199 -10.63 -2.19 10.20
N LYS A 200 -9.61 -2.62 9.43
CA LYS A 200 -8.99 -3.95 9.56
C LYS A 200 -8.30 -4.13 10.92
N MET A 201 -7.73 -3.08 11.48
CA MET A 201 -7.08 -3.08 12.80
C MET A 201 -8.05 -2.81 13.96
N ASN A 202 -9.29 -2.44 13.68
CA ASN A 202 -10.27 -1.98 14.67
C ASN A 202 -9.73 -0.82 15.54
N LEU A 203 -9.15 0.18 14.87
CA LEU A 203 -8.57 1.38 15.46
C LEU A 203 -9.11 2.64 14.76
N GLU A 204 -9.10 3.76 15.47
CA GLU A 204 -9.35 5.06 14.87
C GLU A 204 -8.12 5.53 14.07
N VAL A 205 -8.34 6.27 12.97
CA VAL A 205 -7.25 6.76 12.10
C VAL A 205 -6.20 7.53 12.89
N ASN A 206 -6.60 8.37 13.84
CA ASN A 206 -5.69 9.17 14.67
C ASN A 206 -4.83 8.35 15.65
N GLN A 207 -5.10 7.05 15.79
CA GLN A 207 -4.31 6.11 16.60
C GLN A 207 -3.24 5.38 15.78
N LEU A 208 -3.15 5.67 14.47
CA LEU A 208 -2.23 5.02 13.56
C LEU A 208 -0.98 5.86 13.31
N ALA A 209 0.11 5.18 12.95
CA ALA A 209 1.30 5.80 12.38
C ALA A 209 1.73 5.02 11.14
N MET A 210 2.27 5.74 10.14
CA MET A 210 2.91 5.12 8.97
C MET A 210 4.42 5.12 9.13
N ILE A 211 5.04 3.96 8.96
CA ILE A 211 6.50 3.80 8.88
C ILE A 211 6.84 3.34 7.46
N GLY A 212 7.69 4.09 6.78
CA GLY A 212 8.12 3.76 5.43
C GLY A 212 9.44 4.44 5.07
N ASP A 213 9.96 4.11 3.90
CA ASP A 213 11.23 4.63 3.39
C ASP A 213 11.07 5.62 2.25
N ARG A 214 9.82 5.90 1.78
CA ARG A 214 9.56 6.77 0.64
C ARG A 214 8.79 8.01 1.04
N LEU A 215 9.32 9.18 0.66
CA LEU A 215 8.70 10.47 0.93
C LEU A 215 7.37 10.65 0.18
N TYR A 216 7.34 10.32 -1.10
CA TYR A 216 6.20 10.59 -1.99
C TYR A 216 5.06 9.57 -1.89
N THR A 217 5.24 8.46 -1.19
CA THR A 217 4.20 7.47 -0.90
C THR A 217 3.86 7.41 0.58
N ASP A 218 4.80 6.97 1.43
CA ASP A 218 4.56 6.67 2.85
C ASP A 218 4.38 7.93 3.68
N ILE A 219 5.30 8.89 3.53
CA ILE A 219 5.22 10.15 4.26
C ILE A 219 4.08 11.01 3.73
N ALA A 220 3.92 11.06 2.41
CA ALA A 220 2.78 11.73 1.78
C ALA A 220 1.43 11.15 2.24
N LEU A 221 1.32 9.80 2.37
CA LEU A 221 0.14 9.13 2.93
C LEU A 221 -0.17 9.60 4.34
N GLY A 222 0.84 9.63 5.20
CA GLY A 222 0.64 10.06 6.58
C GLY A 222 0.18 11.51 6.68
N GLN A 223 0.75 12.40 5.87
CA GLN A 223 0.34 13.80 5.82
C GLN A 223 -1.08 13.98 5.30
N SER A 224 -1.45 13.30 4.20
CA SER A 224 -2.80 13.37 3.61
C SER A 224 -3.87 12.81 4.55
N SER A 225 -3.51 11.84 5.40
CA SER A 225 -4.41 11.17 6.34
C SER A 225 -4.42 11.78 7.74
N GLY A 226 -3.46 12.66 8.06
CA GLY A 226 -3.32 13.27 9.37
C GLY A 226 -2.78 12.33 10.46
N ILE A 227 -2.15 11.21 10.08
CA ILE A 227 -1.51 10.26 11.01
C ILE A 227 -0.03 10.59 11.23
N ALA A 228 0.57 10.02 12.28
CA ALA A 228 2.00 10.17 12.53
C ALA A 228 2.84 9.52 11.42
N THR A 229 3.95 10.14 11.05
CA THR A 229 4.85 9.66 9.98
C THR A 229 6.25 9.42 10.50
N VAL A 230 6.78 8.25 10.19
CA VAL A 230 8.14 7.82 10.53
C VAL A 230 8.86 7.43 9.24
N LEU A 231 9.87 8.21 8.87
CA LEU A 231 10.78 7.89 7.79
C LEU A 231 11.92 7.02 8.31
N VAL A 232 12.21 5.90 7.64
CA VAL A 232 13.43 5.14 7.83
C VAL A 232 14.35 5.28 6.61
N LEU A 233 15.65 5.46 6.85
CA LEU A 233 16.66 5.68 5.82
C LEU A 233 17.31 4.36 5.33
N SER A 234 16.64 3.23 5.60
CA SER A 234 17.11 1.90 5.22
C SER A 234 16.78 1.49 3.79
N GLY A 235 15.97 2.30 3.09
CA GLY A 235 15.49 2.02 1.74
C GLY A 235 15.87 3.07 0.70
N GLU A 236 14.86 3.61 0.00
CA GLU A 236 15.02 4.49 -1.16
C GLU A 236 15.51 5.89 -0.77
N THR A 237 14.89 6.51 0.24
CA THR A 237 15.16 7.90 0.61
C THR A 237 16.48 8.06 1.34
N LYS A 238 17.25 9.06 0.93
CA LYS A 238 18.47 9.54 1.61
C LYS A 238 18.18 10.82 2.38
N ILE A 239 19.00 11.13 3.37
CA ILE A 239 18.80 12.31 4.23
C ILE A 239 18.82 13.62 3.42
N GLU A 240 19.57 13.66 2.33
CA GLU A 240 19.68 14.81 1.42
C GLU A 240 18.35 15.11 0.71
N ASP A 241 17.56 14.08 0.40
CA ASP A 241 16.30 14.20 -0.33
C ASP A 241 15.24 14.99 0.48
N LEU A 242 15.40 15.03 1.80
CA LEU A 242 14.53 15.83 2.67
C LEU A 242 14.59 17.34 2.38
N LYS A 243 15.69 17.85 1.82
CA LYS A 243 15.86 19.29 1.58
C LYS A 243 14.85 19.81 0.54
N ASP A 244 14.69 19.05 -0.53
CA ASP A 244 13.91 19.47 -1.70
C ASP A 244 12.49 18.85 -1.75
N SER A 245 12.19 17.90 -0.85
CA SER A 245 10.89 17.27 -0.78
C SER A 245 9.82 18.21 -0.23
N PRO A 246 8.60 18.24 -0.81
CA PRO A 246 7.46 18.90 -0.20
C PRO A 246 6.93 18.14 1.03
N PHE A 247 7.30 16.88 1.18
CA PHE A 247 6.83 15.99 2.25
C PHE A 247 7.81 16.01 3.42
N ARG A 248 7.30 16.18 4.65
CA ARG A 248 8.09 16.26 5.88
C ARG A 248 7.64 15.18 6.85
N PRO A 249 8.48 14.18 7.19
CA PRO A 249 8.14 13.21 8.22
C PRO A 249 8.09 13.88 9.61
N ASP A 250 7.23 13.36 10.50
CA ASP A 250 7.23 13.79 11.91
C ASP A 250 8.51 13.28 12.60
N TYR A 251 9.03 12.11 12.20
CA TYR A 251 10.26 11.48 12.72
C TYR A 251 11.09 10.90 11.59
N THR A 252 12.43 10.92 11.78
CA THR A 252 13.39 10.30 10.86
C THR A 252 14.37 9.46 11.65
N PHE A 253 14.53 8.18 11.25
CA PHE A 253 15.43 7.22 11.86
C PHE A 253 16.28 6.52 10.80
N GLN A 254 17.40 5.92 11.21
CA GLN A 254 18.25 5.17 10.30
C GLN A 254 17.56 3.87 9.81
N ASN A 255 16.88 3.18 10.74
CA ASN A 255 16.24 1.87 10.50
C ASN A 255 15.23 1.56 11.62
N LEU A 256 14.58 0.39 11.57
CA LEU A 256 13.64 -0.06 12.59
C LEU A 256 14.29 -0.32 13.96
N ALA A 257 15.60 -0.59 14.02
CA ALA A 257 16.30 -0.71 15.31
C ALA A 257 16.28 0.62 16.08
N SER A 258 16.58 1.73 15.39
CA SER A 258 16.53 3.07 15.97
C SER A 258 15.10 3.50 16.36
N VAL A 259 14.09 3.05 15.63
CA VAL A 259 12.67 3.26 16.03
C VAL A 259 12.36 2.50 17.32
N ALA A 260 12.82 1.25 17.44
CA ALA A 260 12.64 0.44 18.63
C ALA A 260 13.33 1.08 19.85
N ASP A 261 14.58 1.54 19.72
CA ASP A 261 15.32 2.23 20.78
C ASP A 261 14.55 3.47 21.29
N TRP A 262 13.97 4.22 20.35
CA TRP A 262 13.18 5.39 20.69
C TRP A 262 11.90 5.02 21.45
N LEU A 263 11.16 3.99 21.00
CA LEU A 263 9.93 3.53 21.67
C LEU A 263 10.20 2.98 23.05
N GLU A 264 11.28 2.22 23.26
CA GLU A 264 11.69 1.72 24.59
C GLU A 264 12.01 2.85 25.56
N SER A 265 12.54 3.96 25.06
CA SER A 265 12.95 5.11 25.89
C SER A 265 11.81 6.09 26.20
N ASN A 266 10.69 6.06 25.43
CA ASN A 266 9.66 7.10 25.48
C ASN A 266 8.23 6.54 25.67
N CYS A 267 8.05 5.24 25.70
CA CYS A 267 6.80 4.53 25.93
C CYS A 267 7.01 3.41 26.95
#